data_797462937dcd389df6ab3f144d4eece2
#
_entry.id   797462937dcd389df6ab3f144d4eece2
#
_cell.length_a   1.000
_cell.length_b   1.000
_cell.length_c   1.000
_cell.angle_alpha   90.00
_cell.angle_beta   90.00
_cell.angle_gamma   90.00
#
_symmetry.space_group_name_H-M   'P 1'
#
loop_
_entity.id
_entity.type
_entity.pdbx_description
1 polymer ?
#
loop_
_entity_poly.entity_id
_entity_poly.type
_entity_poly.pdbx_seq_one_letter_code
_entity_poly.pdbx_strand_id
1 'polypeptide(L)'
;MKTSVLPRENEALKKLREATMSLMSVPPEQGQFMSLLLKLMNASKTIEIGVFTGYSLLTTALALPENGKITAIDLDRESFYNIGLPFIKEAGVEHKINFLEGDAHLLLDKLLEEGEEGRYDFAFVDADKLNNAHYHERLLKLVRIGGLIAYDNTLWFGSVAEPEISSVTEPGKAPGEDFFDRVRRHTKEFNKILASDHRVEISQVCIGDGVTLCLRLS
;
A
#
# COMPACT_ATOMS: atom_id res chain seq x y z
N MET A 1 9.63 -18.75 -6.25
CA MET A 1 10.26 -17.76 -5.35
C MET A 1 11.73 -18.07 -5.02
N LYS A 2 12.09 -19.25 -4.48
CA LYS A 2 13.47 -19.57 -4.07
C LYS A 2 14.53 -19.47 -5.17
N THR A 3 14.16 -19.61 -6.43
CA THR A 3 15.07 -19.63 -7.58
C THR A 3 15.02 -18.38 -8.45
N SER A 4 14.04 -17.50 -8.25
CA SER A 4 13.80 -16.33 -9.09
C SER A 4 13.78 -15.01 -8.33
N VAL A 5 12.97 -14.92 -7.28
CA VAL A 5 12.74 -13.69 -6.51
C VAL A 5 13.79 -13.51 -5.42
N LEU A 6 13.90 -14.48 -4.50
CA LEU A 6 14.76 -14.37 -3.32
C LEU A 6 16.25 -14.19 -3.64
N PRO A 7 16.85 -14.79 -4.69
CA PRO A 7 18.26 -14.55 -5.01
C PRO A 7 18.59 -13.11 -5.44
N ARG A 8 17.58 -12.31 -5.77
CA ARG A 8 17.72 -10.89 -6.16
C ARG A 8 17.22 -9.92 -5.10
N GLU A 9 16.72 -10.43 -3.97
CA GLU A 9 16.31 -9.59 -2.85
C GLU A 9 17.53 -8.86 -2.27
N ASN A 10 17.38 -7.55 -2.03
CA ASN A 10 18.42 -6.78 -1.36
C ASN A 10 18.65 -7.31 0.05
N GLU A 11 19.91 -7.33 0.54
CA GLU A 11 20.25 -7.93 1.83
C GLU A 11 19.55 -7.23 3.01
N ALA A 12 19.35 -5.90 2.96
CA ALA A 12 18.62 -5.18 3.99
C ALA A 12 17.12 -5.56 4.00
N LEU A 13 16.49 -5.74 2.81
CA LEU A 13 15.11 -6.21 2.69
C LEU A 13 14.96 -7.63 3.25
N LYS A 14 15.90 -8.52 2.94
CA LYS A 14 15.91 -9.88 3.46
C LYS A 14 15.97 -9.90 4.98
N LYS A 15 16.90 -9.14 5.58
CA LYS A 15 17.04 -9.00 7.03
C LYS A 15 15.76 -8.46 7.67
N LEU A 16 15.17 -7.41 7.09
CA LEU A 16 13.92 -6.83 7.58
C LEU A 16 12.77 -7.85 7.52
N ARG A 17 12.62 -8.57 6.41
CA ARG A 17 11.61 -9.62 6.24
C ARG A 17 11.76 -10.74 7.28
N GLU A 18 13.00 -11.19 7.52
CA GLU A 18 13.31 -12.21 8.52
C GLU A 18 13.03 -11.72 9.95
N ALA A 19 13.28 -10.45 10.25
CA ALA A 19 12.98 -9.83 11.54
C ALA A 19 11.48 -9.60 11.76
N THR A 20 10.72 -9.32 10.70
CA THR A 20 9.28 -9.04 10.79
C THR A 20 8.46 -10.30 11.10
N MET A 21 8.78 -11.46 10.49
CA MET A 21 8.11 -12.75 10.69
C MET A 21 6.57 -12.67 10.76
N SER A 22 5.94 -11.86 9.90
CA SER A 22 4.51 -11.58 9.94
C SER A 22 3.86 -11.77 8.57
N LEU A 23 2.62 -12.26 8.55
CA LEU A 23 1.77 -12.32 7.36
C LEU A 23 1.29 -10.95 6.89
N MET A 24 1.47 -9.91 7.69
CA MET A 24 1.09 -8.52 7.36
C MET A 24 2.12 -7.82 6.47
N SER A 25 3.29 -8.40 6.26
CA SER A 25 4.33 -7.80 5.42
C SER A 25 4.08 -8.09 3.94
N VAL A 26 4.30 -7.09 3.11
CA VAL A 26 4.32 -7.24 1.64
C VAL A 26 5.28 -8.36 1.24
N PRO A 27 4.86 -9.33 0.42
CA PRO A 27 5.72 -10.43 0.01
C PRO A 27 6.82 -9.97 -0.98
N PRO A 28 7.98 -10.67 -1.02
CA PRO A 28 9.14 -10.25 -1.80
C PRO A 28 8.87 -10.05 -3.30
N GLU A 29 8.01 -10.87 -3.91
CA GLU A 29 7.64 -10.76 -5.32
C GLU A 29 6.86 -9.47 -5.60
N GLN A 30 6.00 -9.05 -4.69
CA GLN A 30 5.27 -7.80 -4.78
C GLN A 30 6.23 -6.61 -4.59
N GLY A 31 7.16 -6.70 -3.64
CA GLY A 31 8.21 -5.70 -3.46
C GLY A 31 9.05 -5.52 -4.73
N GLN A 32 9.49 -6.61 -5.39
CA GLN A 32 10.21 -6.54 -6.65
C GLN A 32 9.38 -5.93 -7.78
N PHE A 33 8.11 -6.27 -7.85
CA PHE A 33 7.18 -5.68 -8.82
C PHE A 33 7.04 -4.17 -8.61
N MET A 34 6.81 -3.72 -7.38
CA MET A 34 6.74 -2.30 -7.05
C MET A 34 8.05 -1.57 -7.37
N SER A 35 9.20 -2.15 -7.01
CA SER A 35 10.52 -1.58 -7.33
C SER A 35 10.72 -1.41 -8.85
N LEU A 36 10.26 -2.36 -9.65
CA LEU A 36 10.34 -2.27 -11.12
C LEU A 36 9.43 -1.16 -11.65
N LEU A 37 8.19 -1.06 -11.17
CA LEU A 37 7.24 0.01 -11.56
C LEU A 37 7.82 1.40 -11.25
N LEU A 38 8.31 1.62 -10.04
CA LEU A 38 8.90 2.90 -9.63
C LEU A 38 10.05 3.34 -10.54
N LYS A 39 10.91 2.40 -10.92
CA LYS A 39 12.03 2.66 -11.85
C LYS A 39 11.56 2.94 -13.27
N LEU A 40 10.56 2.19 -13.77
CA LEU A 40 9.97 2.41 -15.10
C LEU A 40 9.29 3.78 -15.21
N MET A 41 8.64 4.22 -14.12
CA MET A 41 7.98 5.53 -14.03
C MET A 41 8.96 6.68 -13.83
N ASN A 42 10.24 6.40 -13.52
CA ASN A 42 11.19 7.39 -13.01
C ASN A 42 10.63 8.16 -11.81
N ALA A 43 9.94 7.46 -10.90
CA ALA A 43 9.34 8.07 -9.74
C ALA A 43 10.40 8.70 -8.83
N SER A 44 10.08 9.86 -8.27
CA SER A 44 10.97 10.61 -7.38
C SER A 44 10.30 11.05 -6.07
N LYS A 45 8.98 11.27 -6.09
CA LYS A 45 8.20 11.64 -4.92
C LYS A 45 7.01 10.70 -4.75
N THR A 46 6.95 9.99 -3.62
CA THR A 46 5.94 8.96 -3.37
C THR A 46 5.27 9.15 -2.01
N ILE A 47 4.09 8.57 -1.87
CA ILE A 47 3.37 8.51 -0.59
C ILE A 47 3.00 7.05 -0.30
N GLU A 48 3.13 6.65 0.96
CA GLU A 48 2.76 5.32 1.45
C GLU A 48 1.83 5.48 2.65
N ILE A 49 0.68 4.79 2.63
CA ILE A 49 -0.32 4.78 3.69
C ILE A 49 -0.41 3.37 4.24
N GLY A 50 -0.01 3.18 5.50
CA GLY A 50 0.23 1.89 6.12
C GLY A 50 1.67 1.44 5.92
N VAL A 51 2.47 1.46 6.97
CA VAL A 51 3.93 1.22 6.92
C VAL A 51 4.28 -0.07 7.64
N PHE A 52 3.65 -0.33 8.79
CA PHE A 52 3.97 -1.45 9.68
C PHE A 52 5.47 -1.49 10.03
N THR A 53 6.21 -2.54 9.64
CA THR A 53 7.66 -2.62 9.84
C THR A 53 8.47 -1.97 8.72
N GLY A 54 7.83 -1.56 7.60
CA GLY A 54 8.45 -0.80 6.52
C GLY A 54 9.14 -1.62 5.43
N TYR A 55 8.71 -2.84 5.14
CA TYR A 55 9.27 -3.62 4.03
C TYR A 55 8.99 -2.97 2.67
N SER A 56 7.75 -2.55 2.42
CA SER A 56 7.35 -1.77 1.24
C SER A 56 8.04 -0.41 1.18
N LEU A 57 8.14 0.26 2.32
CA LEU A 57 8.83 1.55 2.46
C LEU A 57 10.31 1.45 2.12
N LEU A 58 11.02 0.44 2.63
CA LEU A 58 12.43 0.18 2.29
C LEU A 58 12.58 -0.18 0.81
N THR A 59 11.67 -0.99 0.26
CA THR A 59 11.62 -1.34 -1.16
C THR A 59 11.52 -0.09 -2.03
N THR A 60 10.61 0.82 -1.69
CA THR A 60 10.41 2.10 -2.35
C THR A 60 11.65 2.98 -2.23
N ALA A 61 12.21 3.13 -1.04
CA ALA A 61 13.40 3.94 -0.80
C ALA A 61 14.63 3.49 -1.59
N LEU A 62 14.80 2.16 -1.74
CA LEU A 62 15.87 1.58 -2.56
C LEU A 62 15.63 1.73 -4.07
N ALA A 63 14.37 1.84 -4.49
CA ALA A 63 14.01 2.00 -5.89
C ALA A 63 14.13 3.44 -6.39
N LEU A 64 13.85 4.42 -5.54
CA LEU A 64 13.90 5.85 -5.87
C LEU A 64 15.34 6.36 -6.06
N PRO A 65 15.53 7.42 -6.88
CA PRO A 65 16.83 8.11 -7.02
C PRO A 65 17.32 8.67 -5.67
N GLU A 66 18.58 9.07 -5.60
CA GLU A 66 19.22 9.55 -4.37
C GLU A 66 18.48 10.74 -3.74
N ASN A 67 17.98 11.65 -4.55
CA ASN A 67 17.18 12.80 -4.11
C ASN A 67 15.69 12.50 -3.95
N GLY A 68 15.28 11.24 -4.11
CA GLY A 68 13.87 10.82 -3.98
C GLY A 68 13.32 11.06 -2.58
N LYS A 69 12.01 11.28 -2.48
CA LYS A 69 11.32 11.54 -1.22
C LYS A 69 10.06 10.70 -1.08
N ILE A 70 9.84 10.19 0.12
CA ILE A 70 8.70 9.38 0.49
C ILE A 70 8.01 10.02 1.68
N THR A 71 6.73 10.33 1.54
CA THR A 71 5.86 10.65 2.67
C THR A 71 5.24 9.33 3.14
N ALA A 72 5.62 8.85 4.31
CA ALA A 72 5.15 7.60 4.90
C ALA A 72 4.19 7.91 6.03
N ILE A 73 2.96 7.39 5.97
CA ILE A 73 1.90 7.65 6.93
C ILE A 73 1.51 6.34 7.62
N ASP A 74 1.54 6.32 8.94
CA ASP A 74 0.98 5.24 9.75
C ASP A 74 0.35 5.81 11.03
N LEU A 75 -0.62 5.09 11.56
CA LEU A 75 -1.29 5.45 12.80
C LEU A 75 -0.36 5.34 14.01
N ASP A 76 0.59 4.40 13.95
CA ASP A 76 1.55 4.08 14.99
C ASP A 76 2.94 3.84 14.40
N ARG A 77 3.95 4.48 14.98
CA ARG A 77 5.35 4.36 14.55
C ARG A 77 6.13 3.22 15.24
N GLU A 78 5.55 2.55 16.22
CA GLU A 78 6.30 1.66 17.11
C GLU A 78 6.95 0.50 16.35
N SER A 79 6.17 -0.19 15.51
CA SER A 79 6.67 -1.30 14.69
C SER A 79 7.77 -0.86 13.71
N PHE A 80 7.60 0.30 13.09
CA PHE A 80 8.58 0.88 12.20
C PHE A 80 9.88 1.23 12.92
N TYR A 81 9.80 1.95 14.06
CA TYR A 81 10.98 2.40 14.79
C TYR A 81 11.76 1.27 15.43
N ASN A 82 11.06 0.29 16.01
CA ASN A 82 11.68 -0.80 16.73
C ASN A 82 12.26 -1.89 15.81
N ILE A 83 11.66 -2.12 14.65
CA ILE A 83 12.04 -3.22 13.75
C ILE A 83 12.62 -2.69 12.43
N GLY A 84 11.93 -1.80 11.73
CA GLY A 84 12.28 -1.40 10.37
C GLY A 84 13.42 -0.39 10.25
N LEU A 85 13.39 0.65 11.07
CA LEU A 85 14.32 1.76 11.00
C LEU A 85 15.80 1.36 11.05
N PRO A 86 16.23 0.38 11.87
CA PRO A 86 17.62 -0.10 11.86
C PRO A 86 18.09 -0.57 10.48
N PHE A 87 17.26 -1.31 9.74
CA PHE A 87 17.60 -1.82 8.41
C PHE A 87 17.58 -0.72 7.35
N ILE A 88 16.67 0.25 7.48
CA ILE A 88 16.60 1.44 6.63
C ILE A 88 17.86 2.30 6.79
N LYS A 89 18.35 2.45 8.03
CA LYS A 89 19.63 3.13 8.33
C LYS A 89 20.83 2.36 7.78
N GLU A 90 20.84 1.03 7.95
CA GLU A 90 21.90 0.17 7.40
C GLU A 90 21.95 0.30 5.86
N ALA A 91 20.78 0.40 5.21
CA ALA A 91 20.66 0.60 3.77
C ALA A 91 21.03 2.03 3.30
N GLY A 92 21.23 2.99 4.21
CA GLY A 92 21.61 4.37 3.91
C GLY A 92 20.49 5.22 3.28
N VAL A 93 19.23 4.82 3.38
CA VAL A 93 18.11 5.48 2.68
C VAL A 93 17.13 6.23 3.61
N GLU A 94 17.43 6.34 4.89
CA GLU A 94 16.60 7.04 5.88
C GLU A 94 16.30 8.50 5.45
N HIS A 95 17.27 9.17 4.85
CA HIS A 95 17.17 10.56 4.41
C HIS A 95 16.09 10.83 3.34
N LYS A 96 15.57 9.76 2.70
CA LYS A 96 14.48 9.84 1.74
C LYS A 96 13.10 9.86 2.40
N ILE A 97 12.99 9.44 3.66
CA ILE A 97 11.74 9.14 4.33
C ILE A 97 11.32 10.28 5.25
N ASN A 98 10.12 10.80 5.02
CA ASN A 98 9.40 11.69 5.94
C ASN A 98 8.25 10.87 6.55
N PHE A 99 8.43 10.41 7.80
CA PHE A 99 7.42 9.62 8.51
C PHE A 99 6.48 10.54 9.27
N LEU A 100 5.19 10.45 8.94
CA LEU A 100 4.09 11.17 9.59
C LEU A 100 3.25 10.18 10.39
N GLU A 101 3.27 10.31 11.71
CA GLU A 101 2.43 9.50 12.60
C GLU A 101 1.08 10.18 12.80
N GLY A 102 0.00 9.43 12.61
CA GLY A 102 -1.36 9.87 12.88
C GLY A 102 -2.40 9.35 11.91
N ASP A 103 -3.61 9.88 12.05
CA ASP A 103 -4.74 9.56 11.19
C ASP A 103 -4.48 9.97 9.74
N ALA A 104 -4.53 9.00 8.83
CA ALA A 104 -4.23 9.22 7.43
C ALA A 104 -5.19 10.21 6.74
N HIS A 105 -6.47 10.27 7.15
CA HIS A 105 -7.41 11.25 6.60
C HIS A 105 -6.97 12.67 6.89
N LEU A 106 -6.62 12.95 8.15
CA LEU A 106 -6.19 14.27 8.58
C LEU A 106 -4.86 14.67 7.95
N LEU A 107 -3.93 13.71 7.83
CA LEU A 107 -2.62 13.96 7.24
C LEU A 107 -2.69 14.17 5.73
N LEU A 108 -3.55 13.44 5.01
CA LEU A 108 -3.78 13.65 3.58
C LEU A 108 -4.47 15.00 3.32
N ASP A 109 -5.46 15.38 4.13
CA ASP A 109 -6.11 16.69 4.04
C ASP A 109 -5.11 17.82 4.30
N LYS A 110 -4.23 17.67 5.30
CA LYS A 110 -3.15 18.61 5.58
C LYS A 110 -2.18 18.75 4.40
N LEU A 111 -1.78 17.66 3.75
CA LEU A 111 -0.92 17.73 2.56
C LEU A 111 -1.59 18.53 1.42
N LEU A 112 -2.90 18.39 1.24
CA LEU A 112 -3.66 19.19 0.26
C LEU A 112 -3.68 20.67 0.66
N GLU A 113 -3.89 20.99 1.94
CA GLU A 113 -3.82 22.37 2.45
C GLU A 113 -2.42 23.01 2.28
N GLU A 114 -1.37 22.20 2.36
CA GLU A 114 0.02 22.61 2.14
C GLU A 114 0.39 22.78 0.64
N GLY A 115 -0.55 22.53 -0.28
CA GLY A 115 -0.35 22.72 -1.73
C GLY A 115 0.40 21.58 -2.40
N GLU A 116 0.32 20.37 -1.88
CA GLU A 116 0.97 19.17 -2.43
C GLU A 116 0.17 18.52 -3.57
N GLU A 117 -0.85 19.16 -4.09
CA GLU A 117 -1.67 18.66 -5.21
C GLU A 117 -0.83 18.40 -6.46
N GLY A 118 -1.01 17.20 -7.05
CA GLY A 118 -0.30 16.77 -8.25
C GLY A 118 1.22 16.62 -8.09
N ARG A 119 1.71 16.51 -6.85
CA ARG A 119 3.16 16.46 -6.55
C ARG A 119 3.72 15.05 -6.47
N TYR A 120 2.89 14.03 -6.28
CA TYR A 120 3.34 12.65 -6.09
C TYR A 120 3.29 11.87 -7.40
N ASP A 121 4.35 11.11 -7.67
CA ASP A 121 4.43 10.22 -8.83
C ASP A 121 3.69 8.90 -8.59
N PHE A 122 3.74 8.42 -7.35
CA PHE A 122 3.25 7.12 -6.95
C PHE A 122 2.67 7.17 -5.52
N ALA A 123 1.57 6.45 -5.32
CA ALA A 123 1.01 6.19 -4.00
C ALA A 123 0.86 4.68 -3.78
N PHE A 124 1.22 4.19 -2.60
CA PHE A 124 0.95 2.83 -2.14
C PHE A 124 0.03 2.85 -0.93
N VAL A 125 -1.05 2.08 -0.98
CA VAL A 125 -2.08 2.05 0.07
C VAL A 125 -2.20 0.64 0.62
N ASP A 126 -1.72 0.44 1.83
CA ASP A 126 -1.76 -0.82 2.57
C ASP A 126 -2.20 -0.62 4.03
N ALA A 127 -3.10 0.33 4.25
CA ALA A 127 -3.72 0.61 5.54
C ALA A 127 -5.05 -0.16 5.71
N ASP A 128 -5.93 0.35 6.56
CA ASP A 128 -7.25 -0.21 6.81
C ASP A 128 -8.14 -0.13 5.57
N LYS A 129 -8.62 -1.27 5.13
CA LYS A 129 -9.36 -1.42 3.86
C LYS A 129 -10.74 -0.75 3.88
N LEU A 130 -11.27 -0.48 5.08
CA LEU A 130 -12.57 0.19 5.25
C LEU A 130 -12.55 1.64 4.76
N ASN A 131 -11.38 2.27 4.75
CA ASN A 131 -11.19 3.66 4.38
C ASN A 131 -10.60 3.87 2.97
N ASN A 132 -10.38 2.81 2.20
CA ASN A 132 -9.77 2.91 0.86
C ASN A 132 -10.47 3.91 -0.07
N ALA A 133 -11.79 3.97 -0.07
CA ALA A 133 -12.55 4.93 -0.89
C ALA A 133 -12.25 6.40 -0.50
N HIS A 134 -12.08 6.66 0.79
CA HIS A 134 -11.73 7.99 1.29
C HIS A 134 -10.29 8.38 0.96
N TYR A 135 -9.35 7.41 1.04
CA TYR A 135 -7.96 7.62 0.61
C TYR A 135 -7.90 7.90 -0.89
N HIS A 136 -8.70 7.19 -1.69
CA HIS A 136 -8.75 7.34 -3.14
C HIS A 136 -9.06 8.78 -3.57
N GLU A 137 -10.10 9.41 -3.00
CA GLU A 137 -10.49 10.78 -3.32
C GLU A 137 -9.38 11.81 -3.05
N ARG A 138 -8.57 11.59 -2.01
CA ARG A 138 -7.45 12.47 -1.65
C ARG A 138 -6.23 12.19 -2.52
N LEU A 139 -5.94 10.93 -2.76
CA LEU A 139 -4.80 10.51 -3.59
C LEU A 139 -4.98 10.90 -5.05
N LEU A 140 -6.22 10.93 -5.56
CA LEU A 140 -6.51 11.49 -6.89
C LEU A 140 -6.13 12.95 -7.01
N LYS A 141 -6.14 13.72 -5.92
CA LYS A 141 -5.66 15.10 -5.94
C LYS A 141 -4.15 15.20 -5.76
N LEU A 142 -3.57 14.39 -4.86
CA LEU A 142 -2.15 14.42 -4.51
C LEU A 142 -1.23 13.83 -5.58
N VAL A 143 -1.63 12.71 -6.20
CA VAL A 143 -0.87 12.05 -7.27
C VAL A 143 -1.06 12.82 -8.57
N ARG A 144 0.00 13.09 -9.30
CA ARG A 144 -0.08 13.82 -10.58
C ARG A 144 -0.85 13.04 -11.67
N ILE A 145 -1.33 13.73 -12.69
CA ILE A 145 -1.85 13.09 -13.90
C ILE A 145 -0.71 12.24 -14.54
N GLY A 146 -1.05 11.01 -14.93
CA GLY A 146 -0.07 10.00 -15.37
C GLY A 146 0.75 9.39 -14.24
N GLY A 147 0.45 9.72 -12.96
CA GLY A 147 0.96 9.02 -11.80
C GLY A 147 0.13 7.78 -11.46
N LEU A 148 0.62 6.95 -10.58
CA LEU A 148 0.05 5.65 -10.27
C LEU A 148 -0.32 5.54 -8.80
N ILE A 149 -1.51 5.02 -8.49
CA ILE A 149 -1.95 4.63 -7.15
C ILE A 149 -2.07 3.11 -7.12
N ALA A 150 -1.42 2.46 -6.17
CA ALA A 150 -1.46 1.01 -5.98
C ALA A 150 -2.15 0.68 -4.65
N TYR A 151 -3.21 -0.12 -4.71
CA TYR A 151 -3.96 -0.61 -3.54
C TYR A 151 -3.64 -2.06 -3.29
N ASP A 152 -3.22 -2.40 -2.07
CA ASP A 152 -2.93 -3.76 -1.64
C ASP A 152 -4.16 -4.50 -1.10
N ASN A 153 -4.09 -5.84 -1.10
CA ASN A 153 -5.11 -6.79 -0.65
C ASN A 153 -6.47 -6.64 -1.34
N THR A 154 -6.49 -6.28 -2.61
CA THR A 154 -7.73 -6.11 -3.36
C THR A 154 -8.44 -7.42 -3.73
N LEU A 155 -7.80 -8.57 -3.47
CA LEU A 155 -8.41 -9.90 -3.56
C LEU A 155 -8.92 -10.43 -2.21
N TRP A 156 -8.43 -9.90 -1.10
CA TRP A 156 -8.79 -10.28 0.26
C TRP A 156 -8.85 -11.80 0.43
N PHE A 157 -7.68 -12.43 0.32
CA PHE A 157 -7.48 -13.90 0.35
C PHE A 157 -8.32 -14.65 -0.71
N GLY A 158 -8.60 -14.01 -1.85
CA GLY A 158 -9.43 -14.56 -2.91
C GLY A 158 -10.94 -14.49 -2.65
N SER A 159 -11.34 -14.10 -1.44
CA SER A 159 -12.74 -14.14 -0.98
C SER A 159 -13.66 -13.18 -1.72
N VAL A 160 -13.12 -12.15 -2.38
CA VAL A 160 -13.90 -11.22 -3.22
C VAL A 160 -14.56 -11.92 -4.41
N ALA A 161 -14.02 -13.06 -4.88
CA ALA A 161 -14.55 -13.85 -5.97
C ALA A 161 -15.66 -14.84 -5.51
N GLU A 162 -15.78 -15.07 -4.20
CA GLU A 162 -16.79 -15.99 -3.68
C GLU A 162 -18.20 -15.37 -3.80
N PRO A 163 -19.26 -16.20 -4.03
CA PRO A 163 -20.63 -15.75 -3.96
C PRO A 163 -20.93 -15.08 -2.63
N GLU A 164 -21.86 -14.14 -2.62
CA GLU A 164 -22.38 -13.61 -1.36
C GLU A 164 -22.98 -14.77 -0.56
N ILE A 165 -22.40 -15.04 0.61
CA ILE A 165 -22.97 -16.01 1.53
C ILE A 165 -24.30 -15.38 1.98
N SER A 166 -25.41 -15.91 1.48
CA SER A 166 -26.70 -15.62 2.10
C SER A 166 -26.53 -15.96 3.58
N SER A 167 -26.81 -15.01 4.45
CA SER A 167 -26.67 -15.13 5.91
C SER A 167 -27.50 -16.31 6.44
N VAL A 168 -26.99 -17.52 6.27
CA VAL A 168 -27.43 -18.66 7.04
C VAL A 168 -26.76 -18.49 8.38
N THR A 169 -27.42 -17.77 9.28
CA THR A 169 -27.04 -17.72 10.69
C THR A 169 -27.04 -19.16 11.21
N GLU A 170 -25.86 -19.68 11.53
CA GLU A 170 -25.81 -20.93 12.28
C GLU A 170 -26.64 -20.78 13.55
N PRO A 171 -27.48 -21.76 13.91
CA PRO A 171 -28.29 -21.70 15.10
C PRO A 171 -27.38 -21.51 16.34
N GLY A 172 -27.49 -20.36 16.98
CA GLY A 172 -26.76 -20.07 18.22
C GLY A 172 -25.69 -18.98 18.14
N LYS A 173 -25.36 -18.42 16.96
CA LYS A 173 -24.56 -17.20 16.86
C LYS A 173 -25.43 -15.95 16.84
N ALA A 174 -25.05 -14.96 17.68
CA ALA A 174 -25.65 -13.64 17.65
C ALA A 174 -25.41 -12.99 16.27
N PRO A 175 -26.33 -12.17 15.75
CA PRO A 175 -26.15 -11.46 14.50
C PRO A 175 -25.04 -10.41 14.67
N GLY A 176 -23.84 -10.73 14.20
CA GLY A 176 -22.69 -9.83 14.14
C GLY A 176 -21.85 -10.24 12.94
N GLU A 177 -21.72 -9.33 11.97
CA GLU A 177 -20.81 -9.53 10.86
C GLU A 177 -19.39 -9.66 11.40
N ASP A 178 -18.69 -10.76 11.07
CA ASP A 178 -17.27 -10.92 11.41
C ASP A 178 -16.44 -9.81 10.73
N PHE A 179 -15.35 -9.41 11.38
CA PHE A 179 -14.44 -8.39 10.84
C PHE A 179 -13.96 -8.75 9.44
N PHE A 180 -13.64 -10.02 9.19
CA PHE A 180 -13.20 -10.51 7.89
C PHE A 180 -14.27 -10.30 6.80
N ASP A 181 -15.52 -10.65 7.08
CA ASP A 181 -16.65 -10.48 6.16
C ASP A 181 -16.94 -9.01 5.89
N ARG A 182 -16.84 -8.16 6.92
CA ARG A 182 -16.99 -6.72 6.76
C ARG A 182 -15.92 -6.15 5.82
N VAL A 183 -14.64 -6.49 6.02
CA VAL A 183 -13.56 -6.03 5.15
C VAL A 183 -13.74 -6.58 3.74
N ARG A 184 -14.10 -7.87 3.58
CA ARG A 184 -14.42 -8.47 2.29
C ARG A 184 -15.48 -7.67 1.52
N ARG A 185 -16.58 -7.34 2.17
CA ARG A 185 -17.67 -6.55 1.56
C ARG A 185 -17.17 -5.16 1.14
N HIS A 186 -16.44 -4.45 1.99
CA HIS A 186 -15.87 -3.16 1.64
C HIS A 186 -14.85 -3.24 0.49
N THR A 187 -14.02 -4.29 0.46
CA THR A 187 -13.08 -4.52 -0.64
C THR A 187 -13.83 -4.76 -1.96
N LYS A 188 -14.90 -5.56 -1.95
CA LYS A 188 -15.76 -5.77 -3.13
C LYS A 188 -16.38 -4.45 -3.62
N GLU A 189 -16.91 -3.63 -2.70
CA GLU A 189 -17.48 -2.33 -3.05
C GLU A 189 -16.41 -1.37 -3.56
N PHE A 190 -15.25 -1.33 -2.94
CA PHE A 190 -14.13 -0.50 -3.39
C PHE A 190 -13.64 -0.91 -4.79
N ASN A 191 -13.52 -2.21 -5.07
CA ASN A 191 -13.17 -2.70 -6.41
C ASN A 191 -14.20 -2.26 -7.47
N LYS A 192 -15.51 -2.21 -7.14
CA LYS A 192 -16.54 -1.67 -8.03
C LYS A 192 -16.40 -0.16 -8.23
N ILE A 193 -16.09 0.59 -7.16
CA ILE A 193 -15.82 2.04 -7.26
C ILE A 193 -14.68 2.27 -8.24
N LEU A 194 -13.53 1.61 -8.07
CA LEU A 194 -12.39 1.74 -8.97
C LEU A 194 -12.74 1.38 -10.42
N ALA A 195 -13.49 0.29 -10.64
CA ALA A 195 -13.90 -0.15 -11.97
C ALA A 195 -14.83 0.82 -12.69
N SER A 196 -15.55 1.67 -11.96
CA SER A 196 -16.47 2.68 -12.51
C SER A 196 -15.91 4.10 -12.54
N ASP A 197 -14.71 4.32 -11.98
CA ASP A 197 -14.10 5.64 -11.92
C ASP A 197 -13.37 5.99 -13.22
N HIS A 198 -13.93 6.91 -13.99
CA HIS A 198 -13.36 7.35 -15.27
C HIS A 198 -12.13 8.27 -15.12
N ARG A 199 -11.79 8.68 -13.90
CA ARG A 199 -10.59 9.48 -13.61
C ARG A 199 -9.31 8.62 -13.61
N VAL A 200 -9.46 7.30 -13.60
CA VAL A 200 -8.36 6.35 -13.59
C VAL A 200 -8.52 5.26 -14.66
N GLU A 201 -7.40 4.75 -15.15
CA GLU A 201 -7.32 3.47 -15.84
C GLU A 201 -6.78 2.42 -14.87
N ILE A 202 -7.45 1.27 -14.76
CA ILE A 202 -7.13 0.28 -13.75
C ILE A 202 -6.56 -1.01 -14.32
N SER A 203 -5.70 -1.66 -13.54
CA SER A 203 -5.26 -3.04 -13.78
C SER A 203 -5.13 -3.76 -12.44
N GLN A 204 -5.83 -4.87 -12.27
CA GLN A 204 -5.68 -5.72 -11.09
C GLN A 204 -4.71 -6.86 -11.37
N VAL A 205 -3.67 -6.96 -10.56
CA VAL A 205 -2.58 -7.95 -10.69
C VAL A 205 -2.68 -8.95 -9.54
N CYS A 206 -2.74 -10.25 -9.86
CA CYS A 206 -2.76 -11.34 -8.88
C CYS A 206 -1.36 -11.61 -8.32
N ILE A 207 -0.78 -10.64 -7.62
CA ILE A 207 0.49 -10.73 -6.90
C ILE A 207 0.23 -10.49 -5.42
N GLY A 208 0.88 -11.23 -4.53
CA GLY A 208 0.54 -11.20 -3.11
C GLY A 208 -0.94 -11.52 -2.90
N ASP A 209 -1.66 -10.68 -2.19
CA ASP A 209 -3.11 -10.76 -2.00
C ASP A 209 -3.90 -9.86 -2.97
N GLY A 210 -3.32 -9.63 -4.15
CA GLY A 210 -3.88 -8.79 -5.21
C GLY A 210 -3.55 -7.31 -5.05
N VAL A 211 -2.99 -6.74 -6.10
CA VAL A 211 -2.68 -5.30 -6.19
C VAL A 211 -3.50 -4.70 -7.33
N THR A 212 -4.31 -3.68 -7.02
CA THR A 212 -4.97 -2.89 -8.06
C THR A 212 -4.18 -1.62 -8.32
N LEU A 213 -3.73 -1.47 -9.55
CA LEU A 213 -3.04 -0.29 -10.06
C LEU A 213 -4.05 0.66 -10.69
N CYS A 214 -4.00 1.94 -10.34
CA CYS A 214 -4.84 3.00 -10.86
C CYS A 214 -3.95 4.09 -11.46
N LEU A 215 -3.89 4.19 -12.79
CA LEU A 215 -3.23 5.27 -13.50
C LEU A 215 -4.15 6.50 -13.51
N ARG A 216 -3.72 7.63 -12.93
CA ARG A 216 -4.52 8.86 -12.92
C ARG A 216 -4.57 9.49 -14.31
N LEU A 217 -5.79 9.71 -14.86
CA LEU A 217 -6.05 10.31 -16.18
C LEU A 217 -6.41 11.79 -16.10
N SER A 218 -7.11 12.22 -15.04
CA SER A 218 -7.59 13.59 -14.85
C SER A 218 -7.63 14.00 -13.37
#